data_8d3baf3e8dcab4ee71089e09bb0bd65a
#
_entry.id   8d3baf3e8dcab4ee71089e09bb0bd65a
#
_cell.length_a   1.000
_cell.length_b   1.000
_cell.length_c   1.000
_cell.angle_alpha   90.00
_cell.angle_beta   90.00
_cell.angle_gamma   90.00
#
_symmetry.space_group_name_H-M   'P 1'
#
loop_
_entity.id
_entity.type
_entity.pdbx_description
1 polymer ?
#
loop_
_entity_poly.entity_id
_entity_poly.type
_entity_poly.pdbx_seq_one_letter_code
_entity_poly.pdbx_strand_id
1 'polypeptide(L)'
;MSLISKFVRKIAAYGTFTRRCVALLHGHRVLFVAFVALSVVGAFTEGLSISLLVPILEAHGNIGAFADVPLLKHMSGLFGDRSPNERIEIFAVAMAAVVLMRGALSVMLDFLGATMPLAWEQKLNLRSFAALMSVDIAFINGHDIGNMQNGLYGWPRRVSEMLTNFGIATSQTMTLAVYVVLMLAVSWRLTVLAVAFVVAVSLVMRFLTSGALHRAGERISATATRVNQVIIESMTGIKLVRLSAAEPLMTGQYSRALSEMMASIRRTATIQAFTAPLLSTSAGLFICVILFAGAAIHGSDSAAWFSSMLLFLFLMFRLTGPVSSINAARNRIVSQMHALDMLTEFYRETEMRRQPEGGVLAQPLRQGLRFENVCFSYKAGDKRTVDDVSIAIERGEMVAVVGPSGAGKTTLLMLIARLYDPQSGRITVDGVDLRDLDVRSWRRRLAVVTQDTLSPEAVS
;
A
#
# COMPACT_ATOMS: atom_id res chain seq x y z
N MET A 1 -26.21 -19.75 3.71
CA MET A 1 -24.88 -19.49 4.33
C MET A 1 -25.00 -18.24 5.17
N SER A 2 -24.97 -18.35 6.50
CA SER A 2 -25.37 -17.31 7.45
C SER A 2 -24.48 -16.06 7.36
N LEU A 3 -25.05 -14.89 7.63
CA LEU A 3 -24.34 -13.60 7.77
C LEU A 3 -23.11 -13.70 8.69
N ILE A 4 -23.20 -14.55 9.71
CA ILE A 4 -22.12 -14.83 10.68
C ILE A 4 -20.91 -15.49 10.01
N SER A 5 -21.10 -16.45 9.09
CA SER A 5 -19.97 -17.11 8.39
C SER A 5 -19.23 -16.16 7.44
N LYS A 6 -19.94 -15.22 6.81
CA LYS A 6 -19.34 -14.14 6.02
C LYS A 6 -18.60 -13.16 6.90
N PHE A 7 -19.06 -12.89 8.12
CA PHE A 7 -18.41 -12.01 9.08
C PHE A 7 -17.12 -12.63 9.64
N VAL A 8 -17.15 -13.90 10.03
CA VAL A 8 -15.96 -14.65 10.52
C VAL A 8 -14.90 -14.78 9.42
N ARG A 9 -15.28 -15.09 8.17
CA ARG A 9 -14.32 -15.10 7.03
C ARG A 9 -13.71 -13.73 6.77
N LYS A 10 -14.46 -12.62 6.95
CA LYS A 10 -13.92 -11.27 6.81
C LYS A 10 -12.97 -10.91 7.95
N ILE A 11 -13.23 -11.33 9.19
CA ILE A 11 -12.29 -11.12 10.31
C ILE A 11 -11.02 -11.93 10.10
N ALA A 12 -11.12 -13.16 9.65
CA ALA A 12 -9.96 -14.00 9.30
C ALA A 12 -9.15 -13.38 8.14
N ALA A 13 -9.81 -12.77 7.15
CA ALA A 13 -9.14 -12.03 6.07
C ALA A 13 -8.40 -10.78 6.58
N TYR A 14 -8.89 -10.10 7.61
CA TYR A 14 -8.17 -8.99 8.26
C TYR A 14 -6.96 -9.50 9.06
N GLY A 15 -7.05 -10.64 9.72
CA GLY A 15 -5.93 -11.25 10.43
C GLY A 15 -4.81 -11.70 9.49
N THR A 16 -5.16 -12.27 8.33
CA THR A 16 -4.19 -12.61 7.28
C THR A 16 -3.62 -11.36 6.60
N PHE A 17 -4.43 -10.30 6.44
CA PHE A 17 -4.01 -9.01 5.92
C PHE A 17 -2.98 -8.33 6.82
N THR A 18 -3.26 -8.20 8.12
CA THR A 18 -2.30 -7.62 9.08
C THR A 18 -1.00 -8.41 9.12
N ARG A 19 -1.06 -9.75 9.04
CA ARG A 19 0.12 -10.62 8.99
C ARG A 19 0.93 -10.43 7.72
N ARG A 20 0.29 -10.25 6.55
CA ARG A 20 0.95 -9.93 5.28
C ARG A 20 1.57 -8.53 5.30
N CYS A 21 0.86 -7.53 5.83
CA CYS A 21 1.40 -6.18 6.00
C CYS A 21 2.61 -6.17 6.93
N VAL A 22 2.54 -6.86 8.07
CA VAL A 22 3.67 -6.99 9.02
C VAL A 22 4.85 -7.74 8.40
N ALA A 23 4.61 -8.72 7.54
CA ALA A 23 5.67 -9.40 6.79
C ALA A 23 6.38 -8.46 5.79
N LEU A 24 5.63 -7.56 5.14
CA LEU A 24 6.20 -6.54 4.23
C LEU A 24 6.97 -5.44 4.98
N LEU A 25 6.65 -5.21 6.26
CA LEU A 25 7.34 -4.25 7.15
C LEU A 25 8.73 -4.73 7.63
N HIS A 26 9.22 -5.91 7.21
CA HIS A 26 10.55 -6.40 7.59
C HIS A 26 11.63 -5.39 7.22
N GLY A 27 12.36 -4.90 8.24
CA GLY A 27 13.42 -3.88 8.11
C GLY A 27 13.02 -2.46 8.52
N HIS A 28 11.73 -2.13 8.65
CA HIS A 28 11.24 -0.82 9.15
C HIS A 28 10.27 -0.95 10.33
N ARG A 29 10.29 -2.09 11.02
CA ARG A 29 9.44 -2.35 12.19
C ARG A 29 9.66 -1.34 13.30
N VAL A 30 10.91 -0.92 13.51
CA VAL A 30 11.27 0.06 14.54
C VAL A 30 10.59 1.41 14.27
N LEU A 31 10.63 1.89 13.02
CA LEU A 31 9.96 3.15 12.63
C LEU A 31 8.44 3.05 12.80
N PHE A 32 7.83 1.93 12.43
CA PHE A 32 6.39 1.72 12.61
C PHE A 32 6.01 1.66 14.10
N VAL A 33 6.78 0.96 14.92
CA VAL A 33 6.57 0.91 16.38
C VAL A 33 6.75 2.30 17.00
N ALA A 34 7.77 3.05 16.57
CA ALA A 34 7.97 4.43 17.01
C ALA A 34 6.78 5.34 16.62
N PHE A 35 6.26 5.21 15.39
CA PHE A 35 5.08 5.93 14.94
C PHE A 35 3.85 5.59 15.80
N VAL A 36 3.62 4.31 16.10
CA VAL A 36 2.50 3.89 16.96
C VAL A 36 2.68 4.42 18.39
N ALA A 37 3.87 4.30 18.97
CA ALA A 37 4.17 4.82 20.29
C ALA A 37 3.96 6.34 20.36
N LEU A 38 4.45 7.07 19.37
CA LEU A 38 4.26 8.51 19.26
C LEU A 38 2.78 8.89 19.09
N SER A 39 2.01 8.09 18.34
CA SER A 39 0.56 8.25 18.19
C SER A 39 -0.18 8.08 19.51
N VAL A 40 0.25 7.14 20.36
CA VAL A 40 -0.30 6.95 21.71
C VAL A 40 -0.03 8.18 22.56
N VAL A 41 1.21 8.68 22.56
CA VAL A 41 1.57 9.92 23.29
C VAL A 41 0.76 11.10 22.77
N GLY A 42 0.60 11.22 21.44
CA GLY A 42 -0.23 12.25 20.81
C GLY A 42 -1.70 12.20 21.25
N ALA A 43 -2.26 11.01 21.33
CA ALA A 43 -3.63 10.81 21.81
C ALA A 43 -3.78 11.19 23.29
N PHE A 44 -2.80 10.86 24.13
CA PHE A 44 -2.78 11.26 25.54
C PHE A 44 -2.67 12.78 25.72
N THR A 45 -1.80 13.45 24.97
CA THR A 45 -1.67 14.91 25.04
C THR A 45 -2.94 15.62 24.56
N GLU A 46 -3.64 15.04 23.58
CA GLU A 46 -4.94 15.55 23.14
C GLU A 46 -6.00 15.40 24.23
N GLY A 47 -6.07 14.24 24.88
CA GLY A 47 -6.95 14.00 26.02
C GLY A 47 -6.66 14.95 27.20
N LEU A 48 -5.38 15.17 27.53
CA LEU A 48 -4.95 16.08 28.57
C LEU A 48 -5.36 17.53 28.26
N SER A 49 -5.18 17.98 27.00
CA SER A 49 -5.61 19.32 26.57
C SER A 49 -7.10 19.56 26.78
N ILE A 50 -7.93 18.55 26.52
CA ILE A 50 -9.38 18.64 26.75
C ILE A 50 -9.72 18.62 28.27
N SER A 51 -9.02 17.77 29.02
CA SER A 51 -9.23 17.67 30.46
C SER A 51 -8.90 18.98 31.19
N LEU A 52 -7.93 19.76 30.72
CA LEU A 52 -7.57 21.07 31.26
C LEU A 52 -8.64 22.18 31.04
N LEU A 53 -9.56 21.97 30.07
CA LEU A 53 -10.69 22.87 29.85
C LEU A 53 -11.71 22.81 31.01
N VAL A 54 -11.84 21.66 31.65
CA VAL A 54 -12.87 21.44 32.70
C VAL A 54 -12.68 22.33 33.92
N PRO A 55 -11.48 22.43 34.54
CA PRO A 55 -11.25 23.32 35.65
C PRO A 55 -11.47 24.81 35.33
N ILE A 56 -11.21 25.22 34.09
CA ILE A 56 -11.46 26.58 33.62
C ILE A 56 -12.98 26.88 33.60
N LEU A 57 -13.78 25.92 33.16
CA LEU A 57 -15.23 26.02 33.15
C LEU A 57 -15.80 25.99 34.56
N GLU A 58 -15.25 25.19 35.48
CA GLU A 58 -15.67 25.14 36.90
C GLU A 58 -15.37 26.41 37.65
N ALA A 59 -14.29 27.12 37.32
CA ALA A 59 -13.91 28.36 37.99
C ALA A 59 -14.92 29.51 37.78
N HIS A 60 -15.76 29.44 36.74
CA HIS A 60 -16.77 30.46 36.39
C HIS A 60 -18.22 30.06 36.72
N GLY A 61 -18.46 28.82 37.06
CA GLY A 61 -19.81 28.32 37.36
C GLY A 61 -19.75 27.29 38.47
N ASN A 62 -20.77 27.28 39.34
CA ASN A 62 -20.97 26.29 40.42
C ASN A 62 -21.25 24.90 39.83
N ILE A 63 -20.28 24.31 39.09
CA ILE A 63 -20.45 23.07 38.33
C ILE A 63 -19.82 21.94 39.16
N GLY A 64 -20.50 21.54 40.26
CA GLY A 64 -20.09 20.39 41.06
C GLY A 64 -20.16 19.03 40.37
N ALA A 65 -20.49 19.01 39.07
CA ALA A 65 -20.69 17.77 38.30
C ALA A 65 -19.40 17.00 37.98
N PHE A 66 -18.24 17.62 38.13
CA PHE A 66 -16.94 17.01 37.80
C PHE A 66 -16.07 16.67 39.00
N ALA A 67 -16.54 17.00 40.23
CA ALA A 67 -15.82 16.72 41.47
C ALA A 67 -15.50 15.22 41.69
N ASP A 68 -16.25 14.35 41.05
CA ASP A 68 -16.10 12.88 41.14
C ASP A 68 -15.16 12.27 40.11
N VAL A 69 -14.64 13.02 39.13
CA VAL A 69 -13.68 12.49 38.16
C VAL A 69 -12.30 12.38 38.81
N PRO A 70 -11.74 11.17 39.02
CA PRO A 70 -10.51 10.95 39.82
C PRO A 70 -9.30 11.76 39.32
N LEU A 71 -9.18 11.98 38.02
CA LEU A 71 -8.11 12.77 37.41
C LEU A 71 -8.20 14.26 37.83
N LEU A 72 -9.41 14.81 37.84
CA LEU A 72 -9.66 16.21 38.14
C LEU A 72 -9.55 16.49 39.65
N LYS A 73 -9.95 15.53 40.50
CA LYS A 73 -9.77 15.58 41.94
C LYS A 73 -8.29 15.64 42.36
N HIS A 74 -7.42 14.90 41.63
CA HIS A 74 -5.96 15.02 41.83
C HIS A 74 -5.42 16.36 41.36
N MET A 75 -5.93 16.91 40.27
CA MET A 75 -5.50 18.21 39.74
C MET A 75 -5.99 19.38 40.62
N SER A 76 -7.22 19.32 41.10
CA SER A 76 -7.73 20.35 42.03
C SER A 76 -6.99 20.35 43.37
N GLY A 77 -6.54 19.17 43.85
CA GLY A 77 -5.73 19.03 45.06
C GLY A 77 -4.31 19.60 44.95
N LEU A 78 -3.74 19.67 43.74
CA LEU A 78 -2.41 20.25 43.50
C LEU A 78 -2.39 21.80 43.68
N PHE A 79 -3.53 22.47 43.62
CA PHE A 79 -3.62 23.94 43.60
C PHE A 79 -4.29 24.57 44.82
N GLY A 80 -4.60 23.78 45.87
CA GLY A 80 -5.02 24.13 47.23
C GLY A 80 -5.69 25.49 47.43
N ASP A 81 -5.05 26.39 48.18
CA ASP A 81 -5.62 27.65 48.69
C ASP A 81 -5.45 28.89 47.81
N ARG A 82 -5.32 28.74 46.49
CA ARG A 82 -5.12 29.86 45.55
C ARG A 82 -6.44 30.51 45.13
N SER A 83 -6.38 31.82 44.79
CA SER A 83 -7.54 32.58 44.33
C SER A 83 -8.07 32.01 42.99
N PRO A 84 -9.37 32.15 42.68
CA PRO A 84 -9.94 31.66 41.40
C PRO A 84 -9.22 32.17 40.15
N ASN A 85 -8.78 33.43 40.17
CA ASN A 85 -8.08 34.05 39.05
C ASN A 85 -6.68 33.43 38.82
N GLU A 86 -5.90 33.20 39.90
CA GLU A 86 -4.59 32.52 39.80
C GLU A 86 -4.72 31.09 39.29
N ARG A 87 -5.78 30.38 39.66
CA ARG A 87 -6.05 29.03 39.13
C ARG A 87 -6.28 29.07 37.62
N ILE A 88 -7.07 30.03 37.12
CA ILE A 88 -7.33 30.21 35.71
C ILE A 88 -6.04 30.49 34.93
N GLU A 89 -5.18 31.40 35.44
CA GLU A 89 -3.90 31.72 34.80
C GLU A 89 -2.99 30.50 34.70
N ILE A 90 -2.85 29.70 35.74
CA ILE A 90 -2.03 28.51 35.78
C ILE A 90 -2.56 27.45 34.79
N PHE A 91 -3.89 27.22 34.80
CA PHE A 91 -4.51 26.28 33.86
C PHE A 91 -4.40 26.77 32.41
N ALA A 92 -4.51 28.06 32.14
CA ALA A 92 -4.32 28.62 30.81
C ALA A 92 -2.88 28.45 30.32
N VAL A 93 -1.87 28.71 31.19
CA VAL A 93 -0.45 28.48 30.84
C VAL A 93 -0.17 27.00 30.63
N ALA A 94 -0.68 26.11 31.48
CA ALA A 94 -0.54 24.66 31.34
C ALA A 94 -1.19 24.17 30.04
N MET A 95 -2.39 24.66 29.71
CA MET A 95 -3.06 24.34 28.45
C MET A 95 -2.27 24.82 27.23
N ALA A 96 -1.72 26.06 27.29
CA ALA A 96 -0.87 26.58 26.21
C ALA A 96 0.37 25.68 25.99
N ALA A 97 1.04 25.27 27.09
CA ALA A 97 2.19 24.36 27.01
C ALA A 97 1.82 22.99 26.39
N VAL A 98 0.68 22.42 26.81
CA VAL A 98 0.19 21.15 26.26
C VAL A 98 -0.18 21.29 24.77
N VAL A 99 -0.80 22.41 24.38
CA VAL A 99 -1.15 22.68 22.96
C VAL A 99 0.11 22.82 22.11
N LEU A 100 1.15 23.53 22.58
CA LEU A 100 2.44 23.65 21.89
C LEU A 100 3.15 22.29 21.78
N MET A 101 3.18 21.53 22.85
CA MET A 101 3.76 20.17 22.85
C MET A 101 3.00 19.27 21.87
N ARG A 102 1.68 19.32 21.84
CA ARG A 102 0.84 18.60 20.88
C ARG A 102 1.14 19.04 19.44
N GLY A 103 1.30 20.35 19.20
CA GLY A 103 1.67 20.88 17.88
C GLY A 103 3.00 20.29 17.39
N ALA A 104 4.03 20.30 18.23
CA ALA A 104 5.32 19.70 17.92
C ALA A 104 5.21 18.18 17.64
N LEU A 105 4.41 17.47 18.44
CA LEU A 105 4.17 16.05 18.28
C LEU A 105 3.41 15.73 16.97
N SER A 106 2.42 16.57 16.61
CA SER A 106 1.69 16.46 15.35
C SER A 106 2.63 16.62 14.15
N VAL A 107 3.49 17.64 14.15
CA VAL A 107 4.50 17.83 13.11
C VAL A 107 5.40 16.59 12.96
N MET A 108 5.84 16.02 14.09
CA MET A 108 6.68 14.81 14.06
C MET A 108 5.90 13.60 13.52
N LEU A 109 4.64 13.43 13.90
CA LEU A 109 3.77 12.36 13.37
C LEU A 109 3.51 12.52 11.87
N ASP A 110 3.22 13.74 11.42
CA ASP A 110 2.99 14.05 10.02
C ASP A 110 4.26 13.85 9.19
N PHE A 111 5.42 14.25 9.72
CA PHE A 111 6.73 14.00 9.09
C PHE A 111 7.02 12.49 8.94
N LEU A 112 6.83 11.72 10.01
CA LEU A 112 6.98 10.26 9.94
C LEU A 112 5.95 9.64 8.98
N GLY A 113 4.70 10.08 9.03
CA GLY A 113 3.63 9.65 8.16
C GLY A 113 3.89 9.93 6.69
N ALA A 114 4.62 11.01 6.36
CA ALA A 114 5.02 11.36 5.00
C ALA A 114 6.27 10.61 4.52
N THR A 115 7.26 10.42 5.39
CA THR A 115 8.57 9.85 5.01
C THR A 115 8.59 8.32 5.01
N MET A 116 7.90 7.67 5.95
CA MET A 116 7.85 6.20 6.02
C MET A 116 7.34 5.54 4.73
N PRO A 117 6.24 6.02 4.10
CA PRO A 117 5.76 5.42 2.85
C PRO A 117 6.77 5.48 1.72
N LEU A 118 7.54 6.56 1.63
CA LEU A 118 8.58 6.74 0.61
C LEU A 118 9.69 5.68 0.77
N ALA A 119 10.13 5.43 2.02
CA ALA A 119 11.12 4.40 2.31
C ALA A 119 10.59 2.99 1.98
N TRP A 120 9.31 2.72 2.23
CA TRP A 120 8.68 1.45 1.86
C TRP A 120 8.54 1.30 0.35
N GLU A 121 8.09 2.33 -0.34
CA GLU A 121 7.96 2.35 -1.80
C GLU A 121 9.33 2.09 -2.46
N GLN A 122 10.37 2.78 -2.02
CA GLN A 122 11.74 2.58 -2.51
C GLN A 122 12.18 1.11 -2.34
N LYS A 123 11.97 0.54 -1.16
CA LYS A 123 12.34 -0.86 -0.88
C LYS A 123 11.55 -1.85 -1.74
N LEU A 124 10.25 -1.63 -1.90
CA LEU A 124 9.40 -2.49 -2.72
C LEU A 124 9.80 -2.40 -4.20
N ASN A 125 10.07 -1.19 -4.71
CA ASN A 125 10.54 -0.98 -6.08
C ASN A 125 11.88 -1.67 -6.34
N LEU A 126 12.85 -1.50 -5.43
CA LEU A 126 14.15 -2.18 -5.54
C LEU A 126 14.00 -3.71 -5.51
N ARG A 127 13.13 -4.23 -4.63
CA ARG A 127 12.84 -5.67 -4.57
C ARG A 127 12.18 -6.16 -5.85
N SER A 128 11.21 -5.43 -6.39
CA SER A 128 10.54 -5.77 -7.64
C SER A 128 11.50 -5.77 -8.82
N PHE A 129 12.38 -4.77 -8.88
CA PHE A 129 13.40 -4.70 -9.92
C PHE A 129 14.41 -5.84 -9.81
N ALA A 130 14.92 -6.13 -8.61
CA ALA A 130 15.81 -7.27 -8.39
C ALA A 130 15.15 -8.61 -8.74
N ALA A 131 13.87 -8.79 -8.39
CA ALA A 131 13.10 -9.97 -8.75
C ALA A 131 12.99 -10.12 -10.27
N LEU A 132 12.65 -9.04 -11.00
CA LEU A 132 12.56 -9.06 -12.45
C LEU A 132 13.93 -9.34 -13.12
N MET A 133 15.03 -8.81 -12.56
CA MET A 133 16.37 -9.06 -13.08
C MET A 133 16.87 -10.50 -12.82
N SER A 134 16.19 -11.24 -11.95
CA SER A 134 16.56 -12.62 -11.59
C SER A 134 15.82 -13.69 -12.37
N VAL A 135 14.75 -13.35 -13.12
CA VAL A 135 13.96 -14.32 -13.87
C VAL A 135 14.59 -14.70 -15.20
N ASP A 136 14.12 -15.82 -15.77
CA ASP A 136 14.49 -16.25 -17.11
C ASP A 136 13.90 -15.32 -18.20
N ILE A 137 14.51 -15.28 -19.38
CA ILE A 137 14.05 -14.44 -20.48
C ILE A 137 12.71 -14.92 -21.06
N ALA A 138 12.38 -16.22 -20.88
CA ALA A 138 11.11 -16.78 -21.32
C ALA A 138 9.94 -16.17 -20.53
N PHE A 139 10.15 -15.89 -19.24
CA PHE A 139 9.18 -15.15 -18.42
C PHE A 139 8.95 -13.74 -18.98
N ILE A 140 10.02 -13.01 -19.29
CA ILE A 140 9.93 -11.63 -19.81
C ILE A 140 9.19 -11.61 -21.15
N ASN A 141 9.54 -12.54 -22.08
CA ASN A 141 8.92 -12.61 -23.40
C ASN A 141 7.48 -13.17 -23.38
N GLY A 142 7.11 -13.88 -22.33
CA GLY A 142 5.76 -14.47 -22.15
C GLY A 142 4.77 -13.55 -21.45
N HIS A 143 5.22 -12.44 -20.86
CA HIS A 143 4.37 -11.54 -20.08
C HIS A 143 4.19 -10.19 -20.78
N ASP A 144 3.03 -9.58 -20.53
CA ASP A 144 2.72 -8.22 -20.97
C ASP A 144 3.64 -7.20 -20.25
N ILE A 145 4.33 -6.38 -21.05
CA ILE A 145 5.22 -5.30 -20.58
C ILE A 145 4.49 -4.35 -19.62
N GLY A 146 3.19 -4.08 -19.87
CA GLY A 146 2.37 -3.25 -18.98
C GLY A 146 2.19 -3.85 -17.59
N ASN A 147 2.05 -5.17 -17.48
CA ASN A 147 2.01 -5.87 -16.19
C ASN A 147 3.37 -5.84 -15.48
N MET A 148 4.46 -6.03 -16.20
CA MET A 148 5.81 -5.91 -15.64
C MET A 148 6.08 -4.50 -15.10
N GLN A 149 5.69 -3.46 -15.86
CA GLN A 149 5.82 -2.07 -15.43
C GLN A 149 4.99 -1.78 -14.16
N ASN A 150 3.75 -2.30 -14.09
CA ASN A 150 2.95 -2.20 -12.87
C ASN A 150 3.59 -2.94 -11.69
N GLY A 151 4.21 -4.11 -11.93
CA GLY A 151 4.97 -4.85 -10.92
C GLY A 151 6.16 -4.07 -10.37
N LEU A 152 6.83 -3.30 -11.23
CA LEU A 152 8.00 -2.51 -10.85
C LEU A 152 7.64 -1.24 -10.07
N TYR A 153 6.56 -0.55 -10.43
CA TYR A 153 6.25 0.77 -9.88
C TYR A 153 4.80 0.93 -9.41
N GLY A 154 3.81 0.49 -10.19
CA GLY A 154 2.41 0.76 -9.95
C GLY A 154 1.86 0.07 -8.69
N TRP A 155 2.08 -1.23 -8.54
CA TRP A 155 1.62 -2.00 -7.38
C TRP A 155 2.44 -1.69 -6.11
N PRO A 156 3.79 -1.59 -6.15
CA PRO A 156 4.57 -1.18 -4.98
C PRO A 156 4.11 0.14 -4.37
N ARG A 157 3.86 1.16 -5.20
CA ARG A 157 3.35 2.46 -4.77
C ARG A 157 2.00 2.34 -4.06
N ARG A 158 1.03 1.61 -4.65
CA ARG A 158 -0.29 1.41 -4.05
C ARG A 158 -0.22 0.64 -2.74
N VAL A 159 0.68 -0.34 -2.64
CA VAL A 159 0.91 -1.09 -1.40
C VAL A 159 1.52 -0.18 -0.33
N SER A 160 2.45 0.70 -0.69
CA SER A 160 3.01 1.70 0.23
C SER A 160 1.93 2.67 0.74
N GLU A 161 1.08 3.19 -0.13
CA GLU A 161 -0.08 4.02 0.24
C GLU A 161 -1.06 3.28 1.16
N MET A 162 -1.26 1.98 0.94
CA MET A 162 -2.10 1.14 1.79
C MET A 162 -1.50 0.99 3.19
N LEU A 163 -0.19 0.80 3.32
CA LEU A 163 0.52 0.74 4.61
C LEU A 163 0.42 2.07 5.36
N THR A 164 0.51 3.20 4.65
CA THR A 164 0.27 4.54 5.21
C THR A 164 -1.12 4.65 5.82
N ASN A 165 -2.14 4.24 5.05
CA ASN A 165 -3.52 4.28 5.54
C ASN A 165 -3.74 3.34 6.74
N PHE A 166 -3.01 2.23 6.81
CA PHE A 166 -3.01 1.37 8.00
C PHE A 166 -2.42 2.08 9.22
N GLY A 167 -1.32 2.81 9.04
CA GLY A 167 -0.73 3.65 10.09
C GLY A 167 -1.71 4.73 10.58
N ILE A 168 -2.35 5.45 9.67
CA ILE A 168 -3.38 6.45 9.99
C ILE A 168 -4.54 5.81 10.77
N ALA A 169 -5.06 4.68 10.33
CA ALA A 169 -6.15 3.98 11.02
C ALA A 169 -5.74 3.58 12.44
N THR A 170 -4.50 3.10 12.63
CA THR A 170 -3.98 2.74 13.96
C THR A 170 -3.86 3.95 14.87
N SER A 171 -3.26 5.05 14.40
CA SER A 171 -3.13 6.30 15.15
C SER A 171 -4.50 6.86 15.57
N GLN A 172 -5.44 6.96 14.63
CA GLN A 172 -6.78 7.47 14.89
C GLN A 172 -7.61 6.55 15.80
N THR A 173 -7.33 5.25 15.80
CA THR A 173 -7.96 4.32 16.76
C THR A 173 -7.48 4.57 18.18
N MET A 174 -6.19 4.91 18.38
CA MET A 174 -5.68 5.29 19.70
C MET A 174 -6.32 6.59 20.20
N THR A 175 -6.43 7.60 19.34
CA THR A 175 -7.13 8.86 19.66
C THR A 175 -8.60 8.60 20.00
N LEU A 176 -9.28 7.76 19.23
CA LEU A 176 -10.66 7.36 19.49
C LEU A 176 -10.80 6.69 20.87
N ALA A 177 -9.88 5.78 21.21
CA ALA A 177 -9.90 5.09 22.50
C ALA A 177 -9.78 6.07 23.67
N VAL A 178 -8.88 7.07 23.58
CA VAL A 178 -8.75 8.12 24.61
C VAL A 178 -10.05 8.91 24.76
N TYR A 179 -10.69 9.30 23.65
CA TYR A 179 -11.96 10.03 23.72
C TYR A 179 -13.08 9.19 24.34
N VAL A 180 -13.17 7.90 24.00
CA VAL A 180 -14.15 7.00 24.61
C VAL A 180 -13.92 6.87 26.12
N VAL A 181 -12.66 6.78 26.58
CA VAL A 181 -12.33 6.74 28.01
C VAL A 181 -12.76 8.03 28.70
N LEU A 182 -12.49 9.20 28.11
CA LEU A 182 -12.93 10.48 28.67
C LEU A 182 -14.46 10.59 28.71
N MET A 183 -15.16 10.15 27.67
CA MET A 183 -16.63 10.14 27.65
C MET A 183 -17.22 9.20 28.71
N LEU A 184 -16.59 8.03 28.95
CA LEU A 184 -17.01 7.11 30.01
C LEU A 184 -16.88 7.74 31.41
N ALA A 185 -15.84 8.55 31.61
CA ALA A 185 -15.65 9.28 32.86
C ALA A 185 -16.75 10.35 33.11
N VAL A 186 -17.32 10.93 32.02
CA VAL A 186 -18.41 11.90 32.10
C VAL A 186 -19.77 11.19 32.27
N SER A 187 -20.09 10.23 31.43
CA SER A 187 -21.35 9.49 31.52
C SER A 187 -21.27 8.17 30.74
N TRP A 188 -21.27 7.05 31.46
CA TRP A 188 -21.22 5.73 30.83
C TRP A 188 -22.45 5.44 29.95
N ARG A 189 -23.65 5.88 30.39
CA ARG A 189 -24.91 5.66 29.66
C ARG A 189 -24.92 6.36 28.31
N LEU A 190 -24.55 7.63 28.27
CA LEU A 190 -24.50 8.40 27.03
C LEU A 190 -23.37 7.91 26.12
N THR A 191 -22.24 7.49 26.71
CA THR A 191 -21.13 6.94 25.94
C THR A 191 -21.50 5.64 25.24
N VAL A 192 -22.16 4.71 25.92
CA VAL A 192 -22.63 3.47 25.29
C VAL A 192 -23.58 3.77 24.12
N LEU A 193 -24.51 4.71 24.30
CA LEU A 193 -25.42 5.13 23.25
C LEU A 193 -24.69 5.77 22.05
N ALA A 194 -23.72 6.65 22.32
CA ALA A 194 -22.89 7.30 21.30
C ALA A 194 -22.02 6.29 20.53
N VAL A 195 -21.36 5.38 21.24
CA VAL A 195 -20.54 4.32 20.62
C VAL A 195 -21.42 3.40 19.77
N ALA A 196 -22.57 2.98 20.27
CA ALA A 196 -23.51 2.16 19.52
C ALA A 196 -23.97 2.86 18.23
N PHE A 197 -24.28 4.16 18.30
CA PHE A 197 -24.63 4.97 17.13
C PHE A 197 -23.49 5.06 16.13
N VAL A 198 -22.26 5.40 16.55
CA VAL A 198 -21.08 5.50 15.69
C VAL A 198 -20.77 4.16 15.02
N VAL A 199 -20.86 3.07 15.77
CA VAL A 199 -20.66 1.72 15.22
C VAL A 199 -21.75 1.39 14.20
N ALA A 200 -23.03 1.68 14.49
CA ALA A 200 -24.13 1.45 13.55
C ALA A 200 -23.94 2.21 12.24
N VAL A 201 -23.64 3.51 12.29
CA VAL A 201 -23.37 4.34 11.11
C VAL A 201 -22.15 3.81 10.34
N SER A 202 -21.07 3.48 11.03
CA SER A 202 -19.87 2.91 10.39
C SER A 202 -20.14 1.57 9.73
N LEU A 203 -20.96 0.71 10.31
CA LEU A 203 -21.38 -0.56 9.70
C LEU A 203 -22.24 -0.34 8.46
N VAL A 204 -23.22 0.55 8.51
CA VAL A 204 -24.02 0.91 7.34
C VAL A 204 -23.13 1.43 6.22
N MET A 205 -22.21 2.36 6.51
CA MET A 205 -21.23 2.85 5.54
C MET A 205 -20.41 1.71 4.94
N ARG A 206 -19.94 0.79 5.77
CA ARG A 206 -19.17 -0.38 5.34
C ARG A 206 -19.96 -1.24 4.35
N PHE A 207 -21.24 -1.53 4.64
CA PHE A 207 -22.08 -2.33 3.74
C PHE A 207 -22.31 -1.64 2.39
N LEU A 208 -22.56 -0.33 2.41
CA LEU A 208 -22.84 0.43 1.20
C LEU A 208 -21.59 0.64 0.31
N THR A 209 -20.40 0.82 0.91
CA THR A 209 -19.23 1.26 0.16
C THR A 209 -18.26 0.13 -0.20
N SER A 210 -18.11 -0.92 0.62
CA SER A 210 -17.00 -1.88 0.47
C SER A 210 -17.01 -2.64 -0.85
N GLY A 211 -18.19 -3.09 -1.33
CA GLY A 211 -18.30 -3.82 -2.60
C GLY A 211 -18.05 -2.94 -3.84
N ALA A 212 -18.48 -1.67 -3.77
CA ALA A 212 -18.25 -0.72 -4.86
C ALA A 212 -16.78 -0.31 -4.95
N LEU A 213 -16.13 -0.06 -3.81
CA LEU A 213 -14.71 0.31 -3.74
C LEU A 213 -13.79 -0.83 -4.20
N HIS A 214 -14.08 -2.07 -3.81
CA HIS A 214 -13.29 -3.22 -4.23
C HIS A 214 -13.34 -3.40 -5.76
N ARG A 215 -14.53 -3.42 -6.34
CA ARG A 215 -14.72 -3.51 -7.81
C ARG A 215 -14.09 -2.32 -8.55
N ALA A 216 -14.15 -1.12 -7.97
CA ALA A 216 -13.51 0.05 -8.55
C ALA A 216 -11.96 -0.09 -8.52
N GLY A 217 -11.39 -0.62 -7.44
CA GLY A 217 -9.96 -0.90 -7.32
C GLY A 217 -9.45 -1.90 -8.36
N GLU A 218 -10.18 -3.00 -8.58
CA GLU A 218 -9.88 -3.98 -9.64
C GLU A 218 -9.90 -3.34 -11.03
N ARG A 219 -10.95 -2.54 -11.33
CA ARG A 219 -11.05 -1.83 -12.61
C ARG A 219 -9.93 -0.82 -12.81
N ILE A 220 -9.55 -0.06 -11.78
CA ILE A 220 -8.43 0.89 -11.85
C ILE A 220 -7.14 0.14 -12.17
N SER A 221 -6.89 -1.03 -11.56
CA SER A 221 -5.72 -1.84 -11.87
C SER A 221 -5.70 -2.33 -13.32
N ALA A 222 -6.80 -2.92 -13.78
CA ALA A 222 -6.91 -3.46 -15.13
C ALA A 222 -6.80 -2.36 -16.20
N THR A 223 -7.46 -1.21 -16.00
CA THR A 223 -7.40 -0.10 -16.95
C THR A 223 -6.05 0.62 -16.93
N ALA A 224 -5.36 0.69 -15.78
CA ALA A 224 -4.01 1.23 -15.72
C ALA A 224 -3.01 0.38 -16.52
N THR A 225 -3.12 -0.96 -16.45
CA THR A 225 -2.33 -1.86 -17.31
C THR A 225 -2.57 -1.56 -18.79
N ARG A 226 -3.84 -1.40 -19.20
CA ARG A 226 -4.17 -1.10 -20.60
C ARG A 226 -3.65 0.26 -21.06
N VAL A 227 -3.71 1.29 -20.21
CA VAL A 227 -3.12 2.62 -20.51
C VAL A 227 -1.62 2.49 -20.73
N ASN A 228 -0.91 1.80 -19.85
CA ASN A 228 0.53 1.58 -19.98
C ASN A 228 0.87 0.76 -21.25
N GLN A 229 0.08 -0.26 -21.56
CA GLN A 229 0.26 -1.06 -22.78
C GLN A 229 0.16 -0.19 -24.04
N VAL A 230 -0.87 0.64 -24.18
CA VAL A 230 -1.03 1.54 -25.33
C VAL A 230 0.15 2.51 -25.45
N ILE A 231 0.67 3.03 -24.33
CA ILE A 231 1.85 3.90 -24.34
C ILE A 231 3.06 3.15 -24.89
N ILE A 232 3.35 1.95 -24.38
CA ILE A 232 4.52 1.16 -24.78
C ILE A 232 4.42 0.73 -26.25
N GLU A 233 3.26 0.24 -26.66
CA GLU A 233 3.01 -0.15 -28.08
C GLU A 233 3.21 1.04 -29.02
N SER A 234 2.66 2.22 -28.64
CA SER A 234 2.81 3.44 -29.43
C SER A 234 4.25 3.91 -29.51
N MET A 235 5.02 3.83 -28.42
CA MET A 235 6.41 4.23 -28.37
C MET A 235 7.33 3.27 -29.11
N THR A 236 7.15 1.97 -28.92
CA THR A 236 7.95 0.94 -29.60
C THR A 236 7.66 0.93 -31.09
N GLY A 237 6.38 1.10 -31.48
CA GLY A 237 5.94 1.13 -32.88
C GLY A 237 5.90 2.52 -33.52
N ILE A 238 6.51 3.56 -32.94
CA ILE A 238 6.32 4.96 -33.38
C ILE A 238 6.65 5.19 -34.87
N LYS A 239 7.66 4.48 -35.39
CA LYS A 239 8.01 4.55 -36.82
C LYS A 239 6.86 4.07 -37.70
N LEU A 240 6.27 2.91 -37.32
CA LEU A 240 5.14 2.32 -38.05
C LEU A 240 3.89 3.19 -37.93
N VAL A 241 3.59 3.70 -36.72
CA VAL A 241 2.48 4.62 -36.48
C VAL A 241 2.55 5.84 -37.39
N ARG A 242 3.74 6.45 -37.53
CA ARG A 242 3.96 7.60 -38.41
C ARG A 242 3.90 7.25 -39.90
N LEU A 243 4.52 6.14 -40.30
CA LEU A 243 4.47 5.69 -41.70
C LEU A 243 3.05 5.34 -42.16
N SER A 244 2.19 4.90 -41.24
CA SER A 244 0.80 4.55 -41.52
C SER A 244 -0.17 5.72 -41.26
N ALA A 245 0.31 6.90 -40.86
CA ALA A 245 -0.52 8.04 -40.43
C ALA A 245 -1.58 7.65 -39.37
N ALA A 246 -1.23 6.73 -38.46
CA ALA A 246 -2.12 6.14 -37.48
C ALA A 246 -2.15 6.88 -36.12
N GLU A 247 -1.57 8.09 -36.03
CA GLU A 247 -1.54 8.90 -34.81
C GLU A 247 -2.96 9.16 -34.24
N PRO A 248 -3.99 9.50 -35.06
CA PRO A 248 -5.33 9.68 -34.53
C PRO A 248 -5.91 8.41 -33.92
N LEU A 249 -5.62 7.24 -34.50
CA LEU A 249 -6.06 5.94 -34.01
C LEU A 249 -5.44 5.65 -32.63
N MET A 250 -4.12 5.81 -32.48
CA MET A 250 -3.40 5.59 -31.21
C MET A 250 -3.86 6.58 -30.13
N THR A 251 -4.02 7.88 -30.49
CA THR A 251 -4.56 8.87 -29.58
C THR A 251 -5.99 8.53 -29.14
N GLY A 252 -6.82 8.03 -30.04
CA GLY A 252 -8.18 7.57 -29.75
C GLY A 252 -8.20 6.35 -28.80
N GLN A 253 -7.32 5.38 -29.00
CA GLN A 253 -7.18 4.21 -28.11
C GLN A 253 -6.72 4.64 -26.70
N TYR A 254 -5.70 5.49 -26.63
CA TYR A 254 -5.21 6.03 -25.36
C TYR A 254 -6.30 6.81 -24.63
N SER A 255 -7.01 7.71 -25.32
CA SER A 255 -8.10 8.51 -24.76
C SER A 255 -9.21 7.65 -24.17
N ARG A 256 -9.61 6.58 -24.86
CA ARG A 256 -10.62 5.62 -24.36
C ARG A 256 -10.14 4.91 -23.09
N ALA A 257 -8.93 4.33 -23.11
CA ALA A 257 -8.37 3.64 -21.95
C ALA A 257 -8.21 4.57 -20.75
N LEU A 258 -7.73 5.80 -20.98
CA LEU A 258 -7.59 6.82 -19.95
C LEU A 258 -8.95 7.24 -19.37
N SER A 259 -9.96 7.45 -20.23
CA SER A 259 -11.31 7.82 -19.82
C SER A 259 -11.97 6.75 -18.93
N GLU A 260 -11.81 5.47 -19.26
CA GLU A 260 -12.29 4.34 -18.45
C GLU A 260 -11.61 4.31 -17.07
N MET A 261 -10.29 4.53 -17.04
CA MET A 261 -9.53 4.62 -15.79
C MET A 261 -10.01 5.80 -14.94
N MET A 262 -10.15 6.99 -15.53
CA MET A 262 -10.60 8.20 -14.84
C MET A 262 -12.05 8.09 -14.34
N ALA A 263 -12.93 7.41 -15.06
CA ALA A 263 -14.29 7.12 -14.60
C ALA A 263 -14.30 6.25 -13.33
N SER A 264 -13.41 5.25 -13.26
CA SER A 264 -13.27 4.39 -12.08
C SER A 264 -12.67 5.14 -10.89
N ILE A 265 -11.66 5.98 -11.12
CA ILE A 265 -11.07 6.87 -10.10
C ILE A 265 -12.13 7.86 -9.59
N ARG A 266 -12.88 8.51 -10.49
CA ARG A 266 -13.96 9.44 -10.13
C ARG A 266 -15.01 8.77 -9.24
N ARG A 267 -15.44 7.56 -9.60
CA ARG A 267 -16.39 6.79 -8.79
C ARG A 267 -15.86 6.52 -7.37
N THR A 268 -14.60 6.15 -7.25
CA THR A 268 -13.95 5.95 -5.95
C THR A 268 -13.89 7.25 -5.16
N ALA A 269 -13.47 8.34 -5.79
CA ALA A 269 -13.39 9.67 -5.17
C ALA A 269 -14.79 10.16 -4.70
N THR A 270 -15.83 9.96 -5.51
CA THR A 270 -17.21 10.31 -5.13
C THR A 270 -17.65 9.55 -3.89
N ILE A 271 -17.47 8.23 -3.84
CA ILE A 271 -17.80 7.42 -2.65
C ILE A 271 -17.05 7.92 -1.40
N GLN A 272 -15.77 8.27 -1.56
CA GLN A 272 -14.95 8.78 -0.46
C GLN A 272 -15.40 10.17 -0.01
N ALA A 273 -15.75 11.05 -0.96
CA ALA A 273 -16.21 12.41 -0.69
C ALA A 273 -17.50 12.45 0.15
N PHE A 274 -18.40 11.49 -0.04
CA PHE A 274 -19.65 11.41 0.74
C PHE A 274 -19.46 10.81 2.15
N THR A 275 -18.38 10.07 2.40
CA THR A 275 -18.21 9.33 3.66
C THR A 275 -18.09 10.26 4.87
N ALA A 276 -17.25 11.29 4.78
CA ALA A 276 -17.00 12.21 5.90
C ALA A 276 -18.21 13.15 6.19
N PRO A 277 -18.81 13.82 5.20
CA PRO A 277 -19.97 14.66 5.44
C PRO A 277 -21.18 13.89 6.01
N LEU A 278 -21.41 12.67 5.53
CA LEU A 278 -22.53 11.87 6.00
C LEU A 278 -22.35 11.46 7.47
N LEU A 279 -21.12 11.13 7.87
CA LEU A 279 -20.80 10.82 9.25
C LEU A 279 -20.98 12.06 10.15
N SER A 280 -20.44 13.22 9.76
CA SER A 280 -20.54 14.46 10.54
C SER A 280 -21.99 14.96 10.64
N THR A 281 -22.76 14.90 9.54
CA THR A 281 -24.18 15.28 9.56
C THR A 281 -24.99 14.34 10.43
N SER A 282 -24.77 13.01 10.34
CA SER A 282 -25.47 12.04 11.19
C SER A 282 -25.13 12.23 12.67
N ALA A 283 -23.89 12.55 13.01
CA ALA A 283 -23.47 12.86 14.36
C ALA A 283 -24.13 14.15 14.87
N GLY A 284 -24.22 15.20 14.04
CA GLY A 284 -24.92 16.44 14.36
C GLY A 284 -26.42 16.21 14.64
N LEU A 285 -27.09 15.43 13.80
CA LEU A 285 -28.50 15.04 14.01
C LEU A 285 -28.68 14.25 15.32
N PHE A 286 -27.77 13.31 15.58
CA PHE A 286 -27.78 12.54 16.84
C PHE A 286 -27.61 13.43 18.06
N ILE A 287 -26.72 14.43 18.00
CA ILE A 287 -26.55 15.45 19.04
C ILE A 287 -27.86 16.22 19.27
N CYS A 288 -28.53 16.67 18.20
CA CYS A 288 -29.82 17.36 18.31
C CYS A 288 -30.90 16.50 18.97
N VAL A 289 -30.96 15.20 18.62
CA VAL A 289 -31.91 14.25 19.24
C VAL A 289 -31.62 14.09 20.74
N ILE A 290 -30.38 13.97 21.16
CA ILE A 290 -30.00 13.85 22.58
C ILE A 290 -30.35 15.13 23.33
N LEU A 291 -30.09 16.31 22.74
CA LEU A 291 -30.44 17.61 23.37
C LEU A 291 -31.96 17.73 23.57
N PHE A 292 -32.73 17.41 22.52
CA PHE A 292 -34.20 17.47 22.58
C PHE A 292 -34.76 16.50 23.64
N ALA A 293 -34.30 15.26 23.63
CA ALA A 293 -34.72 14.24 24.59
C ALA A 293 -34.33 14.61 26.03
N GLY A 294 -33.12 15.14 26.21
CA GLY A 294 -32.66 15.58 27.51
C GLY A 294 -33.47 16.75 28.07
N ALA A 295 -33.77 17.75 27.25
CA ALA A 295 -34.63 18.88 27.64
C ALA A 295 -36.06 18.43 28.01
N ALA A 296 -36.60 17.46 27.28
CA ALA A 296 -37.93 16.90 27.55
C ALA A 296 -38.01 16.12 28.89
N ILE A 297 -36.89 15.47 29.32
CA ILE A 297 -36.85 14.61 30.50
C ILE A 297 -36.53 15.44 31.79
N HIS A 298 -35.65 16.44 31.72
CA HIS A 298 -35.11 17.12 32.91
C HIS A 298 -35.72 18.49 33.18
N GLY A 299 -36.51 19.07 32.29
CA GLY A 299 -37.15 20.39 32.48
C GLY A 299 -36.11 21.51 32.66
N SER A 300 -36.52 22.61 33.30
CA SER A 300 -35.72 23.83 33.48
C SER A 300 -34.73 23.82 34.67
N ASP A 301 -34.66 22.75 35.48
CA ASP A 301 -34.07 22.82 36.82
C ASP A 301 -32.64 22.32 37.00
N SER A 302 -31.83 22.12 35.98
CA SER A 302 -30.47 21.61 36.24
C SER A 302 -29.36 22.24 35.39
N ALA A 303 -28.74 23.31 35.92
CA ALA A 303 -27.51 23.87 35.40
C ALA A 303 -26.38 22.84 35.37
N ALA A 304 -26.32 21.91 36.33
CA ALA A 304 -25.34 20.81 36.36
C ALA A 304 -25.51 19.81 35.21
N TRP A 305 -26.77 19.44 34.88
CA TRP A 305 -27.05 18.60 33.72
C TRP A 305 -26.59 19.25 32.41
N PHE A 306 -26.91 20.54 32.23
CA PHE A 306 -26.57 21.28 31.02
C PHE A 306 -25.06 21.36 30.81
N SER A 307 -24.27 21.56 31.85
CA SER A 307 -22.80 21.64 31.78
C SER A 307 -22.17 20.28 31.39
N SER A 308 -22.62 19.19 32.04
CA SER A 308 -22.19 17.83 31.69
C SER A 308 -22.53 17.49 30.27
N MET A 309 -23.70 17.93 29.82
CA MET A 309 -24.18 17.75 28.47
C MET A 309 -23.32 18.52 27.45
N LEU A 310 -22.96 19.77 27.73
CA LEU A 310 -22.06 20.55 26.86
C LEU A 310 -20.70 19.87 26.66
N LEU A 311 -20.09 19.38 27.74
CA LEU A 311 -18.83 18.66 27.63
C LEU A 311 -18.98 17.38 26.87
N PHE A 312 -20.05 16.62 27.08
CA PHE A 312 -20.34 15.40 26.33
C PHE A 312 -20.51 15.69 24.83
N LEU A 313 -21.25 16.75 24.49
CA LEU A 313 -21.45 17.20 23.12
C LEU A 313 -20.14 17.62 22.45
N PHE A 314 -19.29 18.34 23.18
CA PHE A 314 -17.97 18.70 22.69
C PHE A 314 -17.12 17.46 22.39
N LEU A 315 -17.08 16.49 23.29
CA LEU A 315 -16.37 15.23 23.10
C LEU A 315 -16.95 14.42 21.93
N MET A 316 -18.29 14.38 21.81
CA MET A 316 -18.98 13.71 20.70
C MET A 316 -18.62 14.35 19.35
N PHE A 317 -18.57 15.67 19.28
CA PHE A 317 -18.14 16.38 18.08
C PHE A 317 -16.67 16.05 17.73
N ARG A 318 -15.81 15.98 18.74
CA ARG A 318 -14.39 15.60 18.59
C ARG A 318 -14.22 14.17 18.07
N LEU A 319 -15.11 13.25 18.39
CA LEU A 319 -15.08 11.87 17.87
C LEU A 319 -15.24 11.78 16.35
N THR A 320 -15.94 12.73 15.74
CA THR A 320 -16.25 12.68 14.30
C THR A 320 -15.00 12.64 13.43
N GLY A 321 -13.94 13.37 13.82
CA GLY A 321 -12.66 13.41 13.10
C GLY A 321 -11.97 12.04 13.03
N PRO A 322 -11.59 11.44 14.17
CA PRO A 322 -10.99 10.10 14.20
C PRO A 322 -11.81 9.03 13.50
N VAL A 323 -13.13 8.99 13.74
CA VAL A 323 -14.03 8.02 13.10
C VAL A 323 -14.07 8.20 11.58
N SER A 324 -14.14 9.45 11.11
CA SER A 324 -14.08 9.78 9.68
C SER A 324 -12.76 9.34 9.07
N SER A 325 -11.64 9.62 9.73
CA SER A 325 -10.29 9.24 9.28
C SER A 325 -10.11 7.72 9.22
N ILE A 326 -10.59 6.98 10.22
CA ILE A 326 -10.58 5.50 10.21
C ILE A 326 -11.39 4.95 9.04
N ASN A 327 -12.61 5.49 8.81
CA ASN A 327 -13.44 5.06 7.69
C ASN A 327 -12.80 5.39 6.33
N ALA A 328 -12.20 6.59 6.18
CA ALA A 328 -11.48 6.98 4.96
C ALA A 328 -10.26 6.09 4.71
N ALA A 329 -9.43 5.85 5.74
CA ALA A 329 -8.27 4.97 5.66
C ALA A 329 -8.69 3.53 5.27
N ARG A 330 -9.75 3.00 5.90
CA ARG A 330 -10.31 1.70 5.53
C ARG A 330 -10.75 1.65 4.07
N ASN A 331 -11.46 2.68 3.59
CA ASN A 331 -11.94 2.73 2.22
C ASN A 331 -10.78 2.73 1.22
N ARG A 332 -9.70 3.46 1.50
CA ARG A 332 -8.47 3.46 0.70
C ARG A 332 -7.78 2.10 0.72
N ILE A 333 -7.64 1.47 1.89
CA ILE A 333 -7.09 0.12 2.02
C ILE A 333 -7.88 -0.87 1.15
N VAL A 334 -9.22 -0.87 1.24
CA VAL A 334 -10.07 -1.78 0.46
C VAL A 334 -9.92 -1.55 -1.05
N SER A 335 -9.82 -0.30 -1.50
CA SER A 335 -9.64 0.00 -2.92
C SER A 335 -8.26 -0.41 -3.47
N GLN A 336 -7.27 -0.56 -2.60
CA GLN A 336 -5.90 -0.92 -2.96
C GLN A 336 -5.56 -2.40 -2.72
N MET A 337 -6.45 -3.18 -2.11
CA MET A 337 -6.20 -4.60 -1.79
C MET A 337 -5.80 -5.43 -3.00
N HIS A 338 -6.42 -5.17 -4.15
CA HIS A 338 -6.08 -5.87 -5.39
C HIS A 338 -4.61 -5.66 -5.80
N ALA A 339 -4.04 -4.48 -5.57
CA ALA A 339 -2.63 -4.23 -5.87
C ALA A 339 -1.69 -5.07 -4.98
N LEU A 340 -2.08 -5.34 -3.72
CA LEU A 340 -1.32 -6.24 -2.84
C LEU A 340 -1.34 -7.68 -3.35
N ASP A 341 -2.50 -8.16 -3.80
CA ASP A 341 -2.64 -9.51 -4.34
C ASP A 341 -1.80 -9.66 -5.62
N MET A 342 -1.87 -8.68 -6.54
CA MET A 342 -1.07 -8.67 -7.77
C MET A 342 0.43 -8.58 -7.49
N LEU A 343 0.88 -7.76 -6.54
CA LEU A 343 2.30 -7.67 -6.17
C LEU A 343 2.79 -8.98 -5.55
N THR A 344 1.96 -9.63 -4.73
CA THR A 344 2.30 -10.92 -4.10
C THR A 344 2.42 -12.01 -5.16
N GLU A 345 1.52 -12.03 -6.13
CA GLU A 345 1.56 -12.95 -7.25
C GLU A 345 2.77 -12.73 -8.14
N PHE A 346 3.08 -11.45 -8.46
CA PHE A 346 4.29 -11.08 -9.19
C PHE A 346 5.57 -11.60 -8.50
N TYR A 347 5.69 -11.45 -7.17
CA TYR A 347 6.82 -12.01 -6.44
C TYR A 347 6.85 -13.54 -6.45
N ARG A 348 5.68 -14.19 -6.38
CA ARG A 348 5.58 -15.65 -6.45
C ARG A 348 6.02 -16.19 -7.83
N GLU A 349 5.54 -15.56 -8.89
CA GLU A 349 5.88 -15.94 -10.26
C GLU A 349 7.37 -15.71 -10.57
N THR A 350 7.90 -14.56 -10.15
CA THR A 350 9.33 -14.26 -10.32
C THR A 350 10.23 -15.21 -9.53
N GLU A 351 9.83 -15.62 -8.32
CA GLU A 351 10.59 -16.60 -7.53
C GLU A 351 10.57 -17.99 -8.16
N MET A 352 9.43 -18.43 -8.69
CA MET A 352 9.33 -19.74 -9.39
C MET A 352 10.11 -19.78 -10.69
N ARG A 353 10.33 -18.66 -11.34
CA ARG A 353 11.05 -18.50 -12.60
C ARG A 353 12.46 -17.93 -12.42
N ARG A 354 12.93 -17.90 -11.20
CA ARG A 354 14.28 -17.43 -10.87
C ARG A 354 15.32 -18.34 -11.53
N GLN A 355 16.26 -17.74 -12.24
CA GLN A 355 17.37 -18.48 -12.79
C GLN A 355 18.19 -19.10 -11.65
N PRO A 356 18.61 -20.38 -11.77
CA PRO A 356 19.46 -21.00 -10.78
C PRO A 356 20.75 -20.19 -10.60
N GLU A 357 21.07 -19.85 -9.38
CA GLU A 357 22.36 -19.23 -9.02
C GLU A 357 23.32 -20.31 -8.52
N GLY A 358 24.59 -20.14 -8.84
CA GLY A 358 25.63 -21.09 -8.49
C GLY A 358 25.92 -22.09 -9.61
N GLY A 359 26.83 -22.99 -9.35
CA GLY A 359 27.39 -23.94 -10.30
C GLY A 359 28.91 -23.83 -10.38
N VAL A 360 29.51 -24.56 -11.30
CA VAL A 360 30.94 -24.52 -11.55
C VAL A 360 31.32 -23.19 -12.21
N LEU A 361 32.31 -22.49 -11.69
CA LEU A 361 32.80 -21.25 -12.31
C LEU A 361 33.36 -21.53 -13.71
N ALA A 362 32.87 -20.79 -14.70
CA ALA A 362 33.34 -20.91 -16.06
C ALA A 362 34.83 -20.55 -16.18
N GLN A 363 35.63 -21.50 -16.62
CA GLN A 363 37.04 -21.30 -16.92
C GLN A 363 37.23 -20.70 -18.32
N PRO A 364 38.43 -20.12 -18.62
CA PRO A 364 38.77 -19.77 -19.99
C PRO A 364 38.64 -20.97 -20.92
N LEU A 365 38.01 -20.79 -22.09
CA LEU A 365 37.83 -21.85 -23.09
C LEU A 365 39.14 -22.49 -23.47
N ARG A 366 39.26 -23.83 -23.35
CA ARG A 366 40.48 -24.59 -23.63
C ARG A 366 40.33 -25.46 -24.85
N GLN A 367 39.21 -26.20 -24.99
CA GLN A 367 38.95 -27.14 -26.08
C GLN A 367 37.93 -26.55 -27.05
N GLY A 368 36.75 -26.29 -26.59
CA GLY A 368 35.67 -25.80 -27.44
C GLY A 368 34.29 -25.95 -26.83
N LEU A 369 33.29 -25.74 -27.67
CA LEU A 369 31.87 -25.82 -27.35
C LEU A 369 31.22 -26.88 -28.23
N ARG A 370 30.36 -27.73 -27.66
CA ARG A 370 29.65 -28.78 -28.39
C ARG A 370 28.17 -28.76 -28.11
N PHE A 371 27.39 -28.89 -29.19
CA PHE A 371 25.96 -29.22 -29.16
C PHE A 371 25.83 -30.72 -29.39
N GLU A 372 25.05 -31.39 -28.57
CA GLU A 372 24.81 -32.83 -28.67
C GLU A 372 23.30 -33.09 -28.71
N ASN A 373 22.77 -33.39 -29.88
CA ASN A 373 21.33 -33.68 -30.15
C ASN A 373 20.38 -32.62 -29.57
N VAL A 374 20.71 -31.35 -29.72
CA VAL A 374 20.00 -30.22 -29.12
C VAL A 374 18.70 -29.96 -29.85
N CYS A 375 17.58 -29.99 -29.10
CA CYS A 375 16.26 -29.57 -29.56
C CYS A 375 15.73 -28.43 -28.70
N PHE A 376 15.10 -27.44 -29.35
CA PHE A 376 14.51 -26.31 -28.68
C PHE A 376 13.29 -25.75 -29.44
N SER A 377 12.25 -25.36 -28.66
CA SER A 377 11.12 -24.54 -29.12
C SER A 377 10.79 -23.44 -28.05
N TYR A 378 10.33 -22.29 -28.52
CA TYR A 378 10.01 -21.16 -27.61
C TYR A 378 8.78 -21.43 -26.73
N LYS A 379 7.81 -22.20 -27.24
CA LYS A 379 6.64 -22.63 -26.47
C LYS A 379 6.49 -24.13 -26.55
N ALA A 380 6.02 -24.73 -25.47
CA ALA A 380 5.71 -26.14 -25.45
C ALA A 380 4.61 -26.47 -26.50
N GLY A 381 4.88 -27.39 -27.41
CA GLY A 381 3.97 -27.79 -28.50
C GLY A 381 4.14 -27.03 -29.81
N ASP A 382 4.92 -25.96 -29.83
CA ASP A 382 5.26 -25.28 -31.10
C ASP A 382 6.26 -26.11 -31.93
N LYS A 383 6.32 -25.79 -33.24
CA LYS A 383 7.35 -26.36 -34.14
C LYS A 383 8.74 -26.10 -33.55
N ARG A 384 9.58 -27.12 -33.50
CA ARG A 384 10.97 -26.98 -33.05
C ARG A 384 11.70 -25.95 -33.89
N THR A 385 12.30 -24.97 -33.23
CA THR A 385 13.14 -23.95 -33.86
C THR A 385 14.55 -24.47 -34.07
N VAL A 386 15.04 -25.32 -33.16
CA VAL A 386 16.27 -26.10 -33.27
C VAL A 386 15.87 -27.56 -33.13
N ASP A 387 16.21 -28.42 -34.08
CA ASP A 387 15.81 -29.81 -34.09
C ASP A 387 17.01 -30.69 -34.37
N ASP A 388 17.38 -31.49 -33.36
CA ASP A 388 18.47 -32.49 -33.39
C ASP A 388 19.82 -31.96 -33.90
N VAL A 389 20.21 -30.78 -33.41
CA VAL A 389 21.45 -30.13 -33.84
C VAL A 389 22.63 -30.64 -33.04
N SER A 390 23.65 -31.15 -33.75
CA SER A 390 24.93 -31.58 -33.21
C SER A 390 26.06 -30.87 -33.95
N ILE A 391 26.78 -29.98 -33.26
CA ILE A 391 27.87 -29.14 -33.79
C ILE A 391 29.00 -29.10 -32.77
N ALA A 392 30.23 -29.17 -33.23
CA ALA A 392 31.43 -28.89 -32.43
C ALA A 392 32.08 -27.61 -32.95
N ILE A 393 32.48 -26.74 -32.06
CA ILE A 393 33.21 -25.50 -32.35
C ILE A 393 34.48 -25.54 -31.52
N GLU A 394 35.64 -25.58 -32.14
CA GLU A 394 36.94 -25.66 -31.45
C GLU A 394 37.40 -24.27 -31.01
N ARG A 395 38.32 -24.27 -30.07
CA ARG A 395 38.95 -23.04 -29.62
C ARG A 395 39.69 -22.34 -30.75
N GLY A 396 39.41 -21.05 -30.95
CA GLY A 396 40.01 -20.23 -32.00
C GLY A 396 39.36 -20.37 -33.37
N GLU A 397 38.36 -21.23 -33.50
CA GLU A 397 37.64 -21.41 -34.74
C GLU A 397 36.66 -20.24 -34.97
N MET A 398 36.51 -19.86 -36.27
CA MET A 398 35.50 -18.92 -36.72
C MET A 398 34.41 -19.69 -37.45
N VAL A 399 33.20 -19.69 -36.92
CA VAL A 399 32.08 -20.42 -37.49
C VAL A 399 31.00 -19.45 -37.97
N ALA A 400 30.53 -19.62 -39.22
CA ALA A 400 29.42 -18.89 -39.78
C ALA A 400 28.15 -19.76 -39.78
N VAL A 401 27.07 -19.28 -39.14
CA VAL A 401 25.76 -19.92 -39.15
C VAL A 401 24.91 -19.27 -40.26
N VAL A 402 24.67 -19.97 -41.35
CA VAL A 402 23.95 -19.48 -42.51
C VAL A 402 22.61 -20.20 -42.67
N GLY A 403 21.64 -19.54 -43.27
CA GLY A 403 20.31 -20.11 -43.52
C GLY A 403 19.23 -19.02 -43.70
N PRO A 404 18.03 -19.41 -44.17
CA PRO A 404 16.93 -18.47 -44.36
C PRO A 404 16.48 -17.81 -43.06
N SER A 405 15.65 -16.76 -43.18
CA SER A 405 15.04 -16.13 -41.99
C SER A 405 14.19 -17.17 -41.25
N GLY A 406 14.28 -17.19 -39.93
CA GLY A 406 13.54 -18.17 -39.09
C GLY A 406 14.23 -19.54 -38.97
N ALA A 407 15.39 -19.79 -39.56
CA ALA A 407 16.13 -21.08 -39.50
C ALA A 407 16.75 -21.37 -38.10
N GLY A 408 16.50 -20.57 -37.09
CA GLY A 408 17.01 -20.80 -35.71
C GLY A 408 18.42 -20.27 -35.42
N LYS A 409 19.03 -19.48 -36.33
CA LYS A 409 20.40 -18.94 -36.17
C LYS A 409 20.57 -18.15 -34.88
N THR A 410 19.68 -17.17 -34.63
CA THR A 410 19.69 -16.38 -33.41
C THR A 410 19.38 -17.23 -32.17
N THR A 411 18.55 -18.27 -32.33
CA THR A 411 18.21 -19.19 -31.24
C THR A 411 19.43 -19.98 -30.78
N LEU A 412 20.32 -20.40 -31.67
CA LEU A 412 21.58 -21.08 -31.33
C LEU A 412 22.47 -20.13 -30.45
N LEU A 413 22.57 -18.86 -30.83
CA LEU A 413 23.34 -17.88 -30.07
C LEU A 413 22.70 -17.64 -28.67
N MET A 414 21.38 -17.60 -28.60
CA MET A 414 20.67 -17.47 -27.33
C MET A 414 20.86 -18.69 -26.41
N LEU A 415 20.93 -19.89 -26.95
CA LEU A 415 21.25 -21.12 -26.24
C LEU A 415 22.73 -21.13 -25.76
N ILE A 416 23.70 -20.67 -26.55
CA ILE A 416 25.08 -20.49 -26.14
C ILE A 416 25.19 -19.51 -25.00
N ALA A 417 24.47 -18.39 -25.06
CA ALA A 417 24.44 -17.40 -23.99
C ALA A 417 23.62 -17.86 -22.75
N ARG A 418 23.07 -19.07 -22.81
CA ARG A 418 22.19 -19.64 -21.78
C ARG A 418 21.07 -18.68 -21.39
N LEU A 419 20.50 -17.98 -22.39
CA LEU A 419 19.25 -17.23 -22.22
C LEU A 419 18.06 -18.18 -22.18
N TYR A 420 18.20 -19.34 -22.81
CA TYR A 420 17.29 -20.48 -22.76
C TYR A 420 18.11 -21.76 -22.56
N ASP A 421 17.51 -22.74 -21.89
CA ASP A 421 18.05 -24.09 -21.81
C ASP A 421 17.38 -24.99 -22.87
N PRO A 422 18.10 -25.94 -23.48
CA PRO A 422 17.53 -26.89 -24.47
C PRO A 422 16.52 -27.80 -23.79
N GLN A 423 15.47 -28.19 -24.55
CA GLN A 423 14.44 -29.12 -24.09
C GLN A 423 14.92 -30.58 -24.12
N SER A 424 15.79 -30.91 -25.05
CA SER A 424 16.50 -32.20 -25.10
C SER A 424 17.92 -31.99 -25.66
N GLY A 425 18.79 -32.95 -25.41
CA GLY A 425 20.20 -32.83 -25.68
C GLY A 425 20.91 -31.98 -24.65
N ARG A 426 22.15 -31.63 -24.94
CA ARG A 426 22.98 -30.78 -24.05
C ARG A 426 23.97 -29.94 -24.86
N ILE A 427 24.41 -28.86 -24.23
CA ILE A 427 25.47 -28.01 -24.74
C ILE A 427 26.60 -28.07 -23.71
N THR A 428 27.81 -28.45 -24.18
CA THR A 428 28.97 -28.58 -23.30
C THR A 428 30.05 -27.56 -23.64
N VAL A 429 30.73 -27.07 -22.65
CA VAL A 429 31.90 -26.17 -22.72
C VAL A 429 33.06 -26.90 -22.08
N ASP A 430 34.09 -27.23 -22.83
CA ASP A 430 35.23 -28.02 -22.38
C ASP A 430 34.80 -29.34 -21.68
N GLY A 431 33.71 -29.95 -22.17
CA GLY A 431 33.14 -31.19 -21.62
C GLY A 431 32.19 -31.02 -20.42
N VAL A 432 32.04 -29.79 -19.85
CA VAL A 432 31.10 -29.52 -18.79
C VAL A 432 29.76 -29.05 -19.36
N ASP A 433 28.64 -29.61 -18.90
CA ASP A 433 27.30 -29.17 -19.34
C ASP A 433 27.10 -27.70 -18.98
N LEU A 434 26.61 -26.93 -19.93
CA LEU A 434 26.36 -25.51 -19.74
C LEU A 434 25.37 -25.22 -18.58
N ARG A 435 24.48 -26.18 -18.26
CA ARG A 435 23.52 -26.09 -17.16
C ARG A 435 24.20 -26.18 -15.79
N ASP A 436 25.38 -26.82 -15.70
CA ASP A 436 26.13 -26.98 -14.47
C ASP A 436 27.08 -25.80 -14.19
N LEU A 437 27.29 -24.93 -15.20
CA LEU A 437 28.10 -23.73 -15.03
C LEU A 437 27.35 -22.61 -14.28
N ASP A 438 28.06 -21.81 -13.52
CA ASP A 438 27.53 -20.53 -13.01
C ASP A 438 27.24 -19.57 -14.17
N VAL A 439 25.98 -19.19 -14.33
CA VAL A 439 25.49 -18.41 -15.49
C VAL A 439 26.20 -17.07 -15.60
N ARG A 440 26.46 -16.39 -14.46
CA ARG A 440 27.09 -15.07 -14.46
C ARG A 440 28.55 -15.18 -14.87
N SER A 441 29.26 -16.18 -14.35
CA SER A 441 30.67 -16.42 -14.71
C SER A 441 30.81 -16.80 -16.19
N TRP A 442 29.85 -17.60 -16.74
CA TRP A 442 29.82 -17.93 -18.15
C TRP A 442 29.59 -16.70 -19.03
N ARG A 443 28.52 -15.94 -18.76
CA ARG A 443 28.17 -14.75 -19.56
C ARG A 443 29.28 -13.68 -19.56
N ARG A 444 30.05 -13.57 -18.49
CA ARG A 444 31.22 -12.68 -18.43
C ARG A 444 32.36 -13.11 -19.38
N ARG A 445 32.32 -14.33 -19.90
CA ARG A 445 33.28 -14.84 -20.90
C ARG A 445 32.81 -14.62 -22.33
N LEU A 446 31.57 -14.19 -22.51
CA LEU A 446 30.98 -13.96 -23.82
C LEU A 446 30.99 -12.47 -24.15
N ALA A 447 31.31 -12.18 -25.42
CA ALA A 447 31.03 -10.88 -26.02
C ALA A 447 29.97 -11.09 -27.11
N VAL A 448 28.85 -10.37 -27.02
CA VAL A 448 27.73 -10.49 -27.95
C VAL A 448 27.48 -9.14 -28.61
N VAL A 449 27.47 -9.12 -29.94
CA VAL A 449 27.05 -7.94 -30.72
C VAL A 449 25.66 -8.21 -31.29
N THR A 450 24.68 -7.41 -30.85
CA THR A 450 23.30 -7.50 -31.32
C THR A 450 23.01 -6.42 -32.35
N GLN A 451 21.93 -6.58 -33.14
CA GLN A 451 21.48 -5.53 -34.07
C GLN A 451 21.03 -4.27 -33.36
N ASP A 452 20.38 -4.42 -32.19
CA ASP A 452 19.98 -3.32 -31.32
C ASP A 452 21.02 -3.19 -30.19
N THR A 453 21.87 -2.19 -30.26
CA THR A 453 22.87 -1.90 -29.24
C THR A 453 22.30 -0.99 -28.16
N LEU A 454 22.46 -1.38 -26.90
CA LEU A 454 22.28 -0.45 -25.77
C LEU A 454 23.36 0.63 -25.86
N SER A 455 22.99 1.90 -25.51
CA SER A 455 24.00 2.96 -25.47
C SER A 455 25.12 2.59 -24.47
N PRO A 456 26.38 2.92 -24.74
CA PRO A 456 27.50 2.63 -23.84
C PRO A 456 27.32 3.14 -22.41
N GLU A 457 26.57 4.22 -22.22
CA GLU A 457 26.24 4.82 -20.92
C GLU A 457 25.34 3.93 -20.03
N ALA A 458 24.65 2.93 -20.62
CA ALA A 458 23.80 2.01 -19.88
C ALA A 458 24.58 0.82 -19.26
N VAL A 459 25.87 0.64 -19.60
CA VAL A 459 26.68 -0.53 -19.22
C VAL A 459 27.93 -0.14 -18.40
N SER A 460 28.24 1.17 -18.29
CA SER A 460 29.36 1.73 -17.51
C SER A 460 29.10 1.78 -16.01
#